data_2e488afc910f6d8171a96776a690596b
#
_entry.id   2e488afc910f6d8171a96776a690596b
#
_cell.length_a   1.000
_cell.length_b   1.000
_cell.length_c   1.000
_cell.angle_alpha   90.00
_cell.angle_beta   90.00
_cell.angle_gamma   90.00
#
_symmetry.space_group_name_H-M   'P 1'
#
loop_
_entity.id
_entity.type
_entity.pdbx_description
1 polymer ?
#
loop_
_entity_poly.entity_id
_entity_poly.type
_entity_poly.pdbx_seq_one_letter_code
_entity_poly.pdbx_strand_id
1 'polypeptide(L)'
;MDIVPEMKAAIALLEDEKERFIWISGRAGTGKSTFLQYFKTEIRPRNAVYLAPTGVAALTIGGQTIHSFFWIDPNEKAYLETKLDSEREGRLYPLLAVVETIVIDEISMVRADLLDEMDRRMRRAKRQERLPFGGARLVLFGDPYQLPPVEPDPDSLAGELFEKRYKSPFFFSAQVLRTRARKIKRVEFTRVFRQNEADFLTVLDRCRSGLVTEEDLELLQSRVLPEGKKPPADYLVLTAKKDDAKRLNRYRLEALPGPVHSYAAVSSGHFANALDDEELPAPRELELKIGTRVMFTANDQGRRWVNGTLATVTELDDGGVTLRDEAGCFRVEPHVWKKLRFTLRSGELAEKPTDEYRQYPFVLGWAITIHRAQGRTLEKVFVDLSQGAFAAGQAYVAISRVTRLEGLLLRTRPRARDFFVHERVSAFLDYIEQEGA
;
A
#
# COMPACT_ATOMS: atom_id res chain seq x y z
N MET A 1 -4.03 -13.01 -18.21
CA MET A 1 -4.91 -12.68 -17.08
C MET A 1 -6.30 -13.18 -17.43
N ASP A 2 -6.92 -13.98 -16.56
CA ASP A 2 -8.31 -14.37 -16.73
C ASP A 2 -9.19 -13.16 -16.41
N ILE A 3 -9.89 -12.65 -17.40
CA ILE A 3 -10.77 -11.48 -17.24
C ILE A 3 -12.13 -11.98 -16.72
N VAL A 4 -12.41 -11.73 -15.44
CA VAL A 4 -13.68 -12.06 -14.79
C VAL A 4 -14.76 -11.01 -15.09
N PRO A 5 -16.06 -11.31 -14.84
CA PRO A 5 -17.16 -10.39 -15.16
C PRO A 5 -16.98 -8.97 -14.58
N GLU A 6 -16.52 -8.86 -13.33
CA GLU A 6 -16.28 -7.57 -12.68
C GLU A 6 -15.16 -6.77 -13.37
N MET A 7 -14.13 -7.45 -13.86
CA MET A 7 -13.07 -6.79 -14.63
C MET A 7 -13.59 -6.29 -15.98
N LYS A 8 -14.50 -7.04 -16.64
CA LYS A 8 -15.17 -6.57 -17.87
C LYS A 8 -16.02 -5.32 -17.61
N ALA A 9 -16.76 -5.30 -16.51
CA ALA A 9 -17.52 -4.13 -16.09
C ALA A 9 -16.61 -2.92 -15.82
N ALA A 10 -15.47 -3.13 -15.17
CA ALA A 10 -14.47 -2.08 -14.94
C ALA A 10 -13.88 -1.57 -16.26
N ILE A 11 -13.56 -2.44 -17.22
CA ILE A 11 -13.06 -2.05 -18.54
C ILE A 11 -14.11 -1.17 -19.25
N ALA A 12 -15.37 -1.58 -19.29
CA ALA A 12 -16.44 -0.82 -19.93
C ALA A 12 -16.59 0.60 -19.34
N LEU A 13 -16.49 0.75 -17.99
CA LEU A 13 -16.48 2.06 -17.34
C LEU A 13 -15.24 2.89 -17.69
N LEU A 14 -14.08 2.24 -17.80
CA LEU A 14 -12.82 2.91 -18.15
C LEU A 14 -12.77 3.34 -19.61
N GLU A 15 -13.47 2.68 -20.49
CA GLU A 15 -13.63 3.04 -21.92
C GLU A 15 -14.69 4.14 -22.13
N ASP A 16 -15.64 4.30 -21.20
CA ASP A 16 -16.64 5.38 -21.29
C ASP A 16 -16.02 6.71 -20.84
N GLU A 17 -15.76 7.60 -21.79
CA GLU A 17 -15.17 8.92 -21.53
C GLU A 17 -16.08 9.85 -20.69
N LYS A 18 -17.36 9.56 -20.55
CA LYS A 18 -18.29 10.36 -19.72
C LYS A 18 -18.09 10.11 -18.23
N GLU A 19 -17.64 8.91 -17.88
CA GLU A 19 -17.41 8.55 -16.47
C GLU A 19 -16.13 9.19 -15.96
N ARG A 20 -16.28 10.11 -15.01
CA ARG A 20 -15.16 10.93 -14.47
C ARG A 20 -14.61 10.41 -13.17
N PHE A 21 -15.41 9.70 -12.38
CA PHE A 21 -15.02 9.18 -11.05
C PHE A 21 -15.28 7.68 -11.01
N ILE A 22 -14.24 6.89 -11.11
CA ILE A 22 -14.33 5.42 -11.13
C ILE A 22 -13.58 4.89 -9.92
N TRP A 23 -14.20 3.98 -9.19
CA TRP A 23 -13.58 3.33 -8.05
C TRP A 23 -13.62 1.82 -8.19
N ILE A 24 -12.46 1.21 -8.32
CA ILE A 24 -12.26 -0.23 -8.37
C ILE A 24 -11.90 -0.68 -6.97
N SER A 25 -12.91 -1.20 -6.26
CA SER A 25 -12.80 -1.69 -4.90
C SER A 25 -12.70 -3.22 -4.87
N GLY A 26 -12.47 -3.77 -3.68
CA GLY A 26 -12.47 -5.21 -3.46
C GLY A 26 -11.49 -5.63 -2.38
N ARG A 27 -11.73 -6.78 -1.79
CA ARG A 27 -10.92 -7.32 -0.70
C ARG A 27 -9.48 -7.65 -1.12
N ALA A 28 -8.67 -8.02 -0.15
CA ALA A 28 -7.32 -8.50 -0.40
C ALA A 28 -7.33 -9.73 -1.33
N GLY A 29 -6.42 -9.78 -2.31
CA GLY A 29 -6.28 -10.94 -3.19
C GLY A 29 -7.27 -11.04 -4.36
N THR A 30 -8.09 -9.99 -4.64
CA THR A 30 -9.04 -9.97 -5.76
C THR A 30 -8.45 -9.51 -7.10
N GLY A 31 -7.13 -9.35 -7.18
CA GLY A 31 -6.46 -9.02 -8.44
C GLY A 31 -6.47 -7.54 -8.82
N LYS A 32 -6.80 -6.60 -7.92
CA LYS A 32 -6.79 -5.16 -8.18
C LYS A 32 -5.48 -4.65 -8.78
N SER A 33 -4.34 -5.00 -8.17
CA SER A 33 -3.01 -4.56 -8.65
C SER A 33 -2.65 -5.18 -10.00
N THR A 34 -3.08 -6.41 -10.26
CA THR A 34 -2.92 -7.06 -11.57
C THR A 34 -3.76 -6.35 -12.63
N PHE A 35 -4.99 -5.98 -12.28
CA PHE A 35 -5.87 -5.23 -13.16
C PHE A 35 -5.36 -3.79 -13.39
N LEU A 36 -4.80 -3.13 -12.39
CA LEU A 36 -4.15 -1.82 -12.55
C LEU A 36 -2.98 -1.92 -13.54
N GLN A 37 -2.17 -2.98 -13.44
CA GLN A 37 -1.10 -3.21 -14.41
C GLN A 37 -1.64 -3.45 -15.82
N TYR A 38 -2.72 -4.22 -15.96
CA TYR A 38 -3.41 -4.41 -17.23
C TYR A 38 -3.94 -3.07 -17.77
N PHE A 39 -4.56 -2.24 -16.95
CA PHE A 39 -5.01 -0.90 -17.31
C PHE A 39 -3.86 -0.03 -17.82
N LYS A 40 -2.70 -0.09 -17.15
CA LYS A 40 -1.50 0.65 -17.53
C LYS A 40 -0.91 0.17 -18.87
N THR A 41 -0.86 -1.15 -19.13
CA THR A 41 -0.11 -1.72 -20.25
C THR A 41 -0.96 -1.99 -21.48
N GLU A 42 -2.24 -2.34 -21.32
CA GLU A 42 -3.12 -2.74 -22.42
C GLU A 42 -4.09 -1.61 -22.81
N ILE A 43 -4.80 -1.03 -21.82
CA ILE A 43 -5.76 0.06 -22.11
C ILE A 43 -5.03 1.37 -22.42
N ARG A 44 -3.93 1.65 -21.72
CA ARG A 44 -3.01 2.78 -21.95
C ARG A 44 -3.73 4.12 -22.10
N PRO A 45 -4.45 4.59 -21.08
CA PRO A 45 -5.14 5.86 -21.18
C PRO A 45 -4.16 7.00 -21.47
N ARG A 46 -4.56 7.90 -22.36
CA ARG A 46 -3.74 9.03 -22.76
C ARG A 46 -3.47 9.95 -21.57
N ASN A 47 -2.26 10.49 -21.48
CA ASN A 47 -1.85 11.44 -20.46
C ASN A 47 -2.27 11.01 -19.03
N ALA A 48 -2.10 9.74 -18.71
CA ALA A 48 -2.40 9.17 -17.40
C ALA A 48 -1.19 9.23 -16.46
N VAL A 49 -1.47 9.58 -15.21
CA VAL A 49 -0.49 9.51 -14.13
C VAL A 49 -0.90 8.42 -13.13
N TYR A 50 0.08 7.62 -12.68
CA TYR A 50 -0.11 6.52 -11.75
C TYR A 50 0.51 6.90 -10.41
N LEU A 51 -0.33 6.99 -9.39
CA LEU A 51 0.05 7.56 -8.09
C LEU A 51 -0.28 6.60 -6.95
N ALA A 52 0.47 6.70 -5.86
CA ALA A 52 0.20 5.97 -4.63
C ALA A 52 0.53 6.83 -3.40
N PRO A 53 -0.04 6.52 -2.21
CA PRO A 53 0.25 7.28 -0.99
C PRO A 53 1.66 7.07 -0.46
N THR A 54 2.27 5.89 -0.70
CA THR A 54 3.60 5.52 -0.17
C THR A 54 4.62 5.26 -1.27
N GLY A 55 5.92 5.43 -0.95
CA GLY A 55 7.01 5.17 -1.89
C GLY A 55 7.05 3.72 -2.38
N VAL A 56 6.83 2.76 -1.48
CA VAL A 56 6.82 1.34 -1.82
C VAL A 56 5.66 0.99 -2.77
N ALA A 57 4.45 1.50 -2.49
CA ALA A 57 3.30 1.28 -3.38
C ALA A 57 3.53 1.95 -4.75
N ALA A 58 4.08 3.16 -4.78
CA ALA A 58 4.40 3.86 -6.02
C ALA A 58 5.42 3.08 -6.89
N LEU A 59 6.47 2.52 -6.28
CA LEU A 59 7.44 1.67 -6.98
C LEU A 59 6.78 0.39 -7.53
N THR A 60 5.86 -0.21 -6.78
CA THR A 60 5.16 -1.44 -7.19
C THR A 60 4.32 -1.23 -8.46
N ILE A 61 3.64 -0.10 -8.58
CA ILE A 61 2.82 0.24 -9.76
C ILE A 61 3.64 0.91 -10.88
N GLY A 62 4.94 1.14 -10.66
CA GLY A 62 5.77 1.90 -11.59
C GLY A 62 5.28 3.33 -11.78
N GLY A 63 4.95 4.01 -10.70
CA GLY A 63 4.40 5.36 -10.66
C GLY A 63 5.17 6.29 -9.72
N GLN A 64 4.48 7.32 -9.22
CA GLN A 64 5.02 8.28 -8.24
C GLN A 64 4.15 8.34 -6.98
N THR A 65 4.73 8.84 -5.87
CA THR A 65 3.89 9.20 -4.73
C THR A 65 3.09 10.47 -5.05
N ILE A 66 1.87 10.56 -4.49
CA ILE A 66 1.00 11.74 -4.63
C ILE A 66 1.77 13.01 -4.25
N HIS A 67 2.44 12.99 -3.10
CA HIS A 67 3.23 14.10 -2.59
C HIS A 67 4.30 14.56 -3.58
N SER A 68 5.05 13.61 -4.13
CA SER A 68 6.12 13.92 -5.11
C SER A 68 5.57 14.46 -6.43
N PHE A 69 4.47 13.89 -6.95
CA PHE A 69 3.91 14.33 -8.22
C PHE A 69 3.31 15.73 -8.14
N PHE A 70 2.55 15.99 -7.08
CA PHE A 70 1.91 17.29 -6.86
C PHE A 70 2.80 18.31 -6.14
N TRP A 71 4.04 17.95 -5.76
CA TRP A 71 4.97 18.78 -5.00
C TRP A 71 4.41 19.25 -3.65
N ILE A 72 3.70 18.38 -2.98
CA ILE A 72 3.15 18.58 -1.63
C ILE A 72 4.18 18.05 -0.63
N ASP A 73 4.53 18.85 0.37
CA ASP A 73 5.41 18.39 1.44
C ASP A 73 4.65 17.44 2.37
N PRO A 74 5.09 16.16 2.52
CA PRO A 74 4.44 15.23 3.42
C PRO A 74 4.49 15.63 4.90
N ASN A 75 5.45 16.51 5.28
CA ASN A 75 5.58 17.02 6.64
C ASN A 75 4.69 18.24 6.90
N GLU A 76 4.04 18.79 5.88
CA GLU A 76 3.07 19.86 6.09
C GLU A 76 1.86 19.35 6.84
N LYS A 77 1.58 20.06 7.92
CA LYS A 77 0.53 19.68 8.86
C LYS A 77 -0.87 19.86 8.27
N ALA A 78 -1.08 20.81 7.35
CA ALA A 78 -2.35 21.07 6.67
C ALA A 78 -2.10 21.32 5.18
N TYR A 79 -2.49 20.36 4.33
CA TYR A 79 -2.18 20.43 2.88
C TYR A 79 -2.90 21.58 2.16
N LEU A 80 -4.08 21.99 2.62
CA LEU A 80 -4.90 23.01 1.95
C LEU A 80 -4.33 24.44 2.01
N GLU A 81 -3.31 24.70 2.80
CA GLU A 81 -2.71 26.02 2.95
C GLU A 81 -1.37 26.15 2.25
N THR A 82 -0.92 25.10 1.59
CA THR A 82 0.35 25.07 0.88
C THR A 82 0.31 25.98 -0.35
N LYS A 83 1.03 27.08 -0.27
CA LYS A 83 1.24 27.95 -1.44
C LYS A 83 2.55 27.57 -2.12
N LEU A 84 2.46 27.29 -3.40
CA LEU A 84 3.66 27.24 -4.23
C LEU A 84 4.08 28.68 -4.55
N ASP A 85 5.40 28.94 -4.60
CA ASP A 85 5.92 30.16 -5.18
C ASP A 85 5.73 30.16 -6.71
N SER A 86 5.85 31.34 -7.32
CA SER A 86 5.61 31.52 -8.77
C SER A 86 6.54 30.66 -9.63
N GLU A 87 7.77 30.39 -9.19
CA GLU A 87 8.72 29.55 -9.93
C GLU A 87 8.25 28.08 -9.91
N ARG A 88 7.86 27.56 -8.76
CA ARG A 88 7.35 26.21 -8.61
C ARG A 88 6.02 26.02 -9.37
N GLU A 89 5.12 27.00 -9.31
CA GLU A 89 3.89 26.99 -10.12
C GLU A 89 4.21 26.95 -11.62
N GLY A 90 5.13 27.79 -12.07
CA GLY A 90 5.55 27.83 -13.48
C GLY A 90 6.13 26.52 -13.99
N ARG A 91 6.71 25.70 -13.12
CA ARG A 91 7.26 24.37 -13.47
C ARG A 91 6.25 23.25 -13.34
N LEU A 92 5.38 23.29 -12.34
CA LEU A 92 4.42 22.22 -12.06
C LEU A 92 3.13 22.33 -12.92
N TYR A 93 2.57 23.52 -13.06
CA TYR A 93 1.27 23.69 -13.69
C TYR A 93 1.23 23.29 -15.19
N PRO A 94 2.26 23.53 -16.00
CA PRO A 94 2.27 22.98 -17.36
C PRO A 94 2.17 21.45 -17.41
N LEU A 95 2.81 20.76 -16.45
CA LEU A 95 2.72 19.30 -16.32
C LEU A 95 1.30 18.86 -15.95
N LEU A 96 0.70 19.50 -14.93
CA LEU A 96 -0.66 19.17 -14.47
C LEU A 96 -1.72 19.50 -15.53
N ALA A 97 -1.48 20.53 -16.36
CA ALA A 97 -2.44 20.97 -17.37
C ALA A 97 -2.72 19.90 -18.45
N VAL A 98 -1.73 19.06 -18.76
CA VAL A 98 -1.88 18.00 -19.76
C VAL A 98 -2.42 16.67 -19.20
N VAL A 99 -2.51 16.50 -17.86
CA VAL A 99 -3.02 15.29 -17.24
C VAL A 99 -4.50 15.09 -17.56
N GLU A 100 -4.85 13.99 -18.21
CA GLU A 100 -6.24 13.64 -18.55
C GLU A 100 -6.81 12.59 -17.58
N THR A 101 -5.97 11.71 -17.03
CA THR A 101 -6.39 10.67 -16.09
C THR A 101 -5.45 10.60 -14.91
N ILE A 102 -6.00 10.64 -13.69
CA ILE A 102 -5.29 10.42 -12.44
C ILE A 102 -5.69 9.04 -11.91
N VAL A 103 -4.74 8.14 -11.78
CA VAL A 103 -4.93 6.80 -11.23
C VAL A 103 -4.27 6.75 -9.86
N ILE A 104 -5.03 6.36 -8.83
CA ILE A 104 -4.52 6.27 -7.46
C ILE A 104 -4.70 4.84 -6.96
N ASP A 105 -3.60 4.18 -6.62
CA ASP A 105 -3.62 2.90 -5.90
C ASP A 105 -3.60 3.13 -4.38
N GLU A 106 -4.06 2.13 -3.62
CA GLU A 106 -4.18 2.14 -2.16
C GLU A 106 -4.92 3.39 -1.63
N ILE A 107 -6.07 3.72 -2.25
CA ILE A 107 -6.85 4.94 -1.93
C ILE A 107 -7.30 4.99 -0.47
N SER A 108 -7.43 3.85 0.22
CA SER A 108 -7.79 3.81 1.65
C SER A 108 -6.82 4.60 2.53
N MET A 109 -5.57 4.73 2.12
CA MET A 109 -4.52 5.46 2.85
C MET A 109 -4.40 6.94 2.45
N VAL A 110 -5.25 7.42 1.53
CA VAL A 110 -5.21 8.82 1.07
C VAL A 110 -6.13 9.68 1.91
N ARG A 111 -5.58 10.71 2.56
CA ARG A 111 -6.34 11.66 3.38
C ARG A 111 -7.24 12.54 2.52
N ALA A 112 -8.38 12.93 3.11
CA ALA A 112 -9.37 13.80 2.46
C ALA A 112 -8.80 15.17 2.04
N ASP A 113 -8.00 15.79 2.89
CA ASP A 113 -7.35 17.09 2.61
C ASP A 113 -6.29 16.99 1.51
N LEU A 114 -5.57 15.86 1.43
CA LEU A 114 -4.62 15.61 0.35
C LEU A 114 -5.34 15.51 -1.00
N LEU A 115 -6.49 14.84 -1.04
CA LEU A 115 -7.29 14.73 -2.26
C LEU A 115 -7.86 16.10 -2.70
N ASP A 116 -8.30 16.92 -1.74
CA ASP A 116 -8.76 18.29 -2.03
C ASP A 116 -7.62 19.21 -2.48
N GLU A 117 -6.40 19.04 -1.96
CA GLU A 117 -5.25 19.79 -2.42
C GLU A 117 -4.85 19.40 -3.86
N MET A 118 -4.92 18.10 -4.20
CA MET A 118 -4.75 17.65 -5.58
C MET A 118 -5.78 18.29 -6.50
N ASP A 119 -7.05 18.30 -6.11
CA ASP A 119 -8.14 18.95 -6.86
C ASP A 119 -7.84 20.44 -7.09
N ARG A 120 -7.47 21.15 -6.02
CA ARG A 120 -7.14 22.58 -6.07
C ARG A 120 -6.02 22.88 -7.07
N ARG A 121 -4.92 22.12 -7.04
CA ARG A 121 -3.79 22.28 -7.96
C ARG A 121 -4.18 21.98 -9.41
N MET A 122 -4.94 20.91 -9.63
CA MET A 122 -5.43 20.55 -10.95
C MET A 122 -6.33 21.63 -11.55
N ARG A 123 -7.29 22.15 -10.78
CA ARG A 123 -8.18 23.24 -11.26
C ARG A 123 -7.39 24.46 -11.68
N ARG A 124 -6.43 24.90 -10.87
CA ARG A 124 -5.57 26.05 -11.18
C ARG A 124 -4.74 25.80 -12.43
N ALA A 125 -4.05 24.66 -12.50
CA ALA A 125 -3.20 24.33 -13.63
C ALA A 125 -3.96 24.26 -14.96
N LYS A 126 -5.16 23.71 -14.93
CA LYS A 126 -6.03 23.58 -16.13
C LYS A 126 -6.89 24.81 -16.39
N ARG A 127 -6.86 25.82 -15.51
CA ARG A 127 -7.73 27.01 -15.55
C ARG A 127 -9.22 26.67 -15.64
N GLN A 128 -9.61 25.62 -14.89
CA GLN A 128 -10.98 25.08 -14.86
C GLN A 128 -11.50 25.01 -13.42
N GLU A 129 -11.69 26.18 -12.81
CA GLU A 129 -12.05 26.31 -11.40
C GLU A 129 -13.36 25.62 -10.99
N ARG A 130 -14.30 25.48 -11.94
CA ARG A 130 -15.61 24.87 -11.68
C ARG A 130 -15.63 23.35 -11.84
N LEU A 131 -14.66 22.79 -12.54
CA LEU A 131 -14.60 21.35 -12.81
C LEU A 131 -13.70 20.65 -11.80
N PRO A 132 -14.14 19.57 -11.17
CA PRO A 132 -13.31 18.74 -10.31
C PRO A 132 -12.06 18.27 -11.05
N PHE A 133 -10.92 18.33 -10.37
CA PHE A 133 -9.61 18.02 -10.94
C PHE A 133 -9.35 18.71 -12.28
N GLY A 134 -9.96 19.91 -12.49
CA GLY A 134 -9.89 20.62 -13.76
C GLY A 134 -10.46 19.83 -14.95
N GLY A 135 -11.40 18.91 -14.71
CA GLY A 135 -12.00 18.04 -15.71
C GLY A 135 -11.20 16.76 -16.01
N ALA A 136 -10.09 16.48 -15.32
CA ALA A 136 -9.40 15.20 -15.43
C ALA A 136 -10.24 14.07 -14.83
N ARG A 137 -10.09 12.85 -15.37
CA ARG A 137 -10.70 11.64 -14.85
C ARG A 137 -9.95 11.18 -13.60
N LEU A 138 -10.67 10.69 -12.59
CA LEU A 138 -10.12 10.12 -11.37
C LEU A 138 -10.47 8.63 -11.31
N VAL A 139 -9.46 7.76 -11.28
CA VAL A 139 -9.60 6.30 -11.17
C VAL A 139 -8.93 5.86 -9.88
N LEU A 140 -9.72 5.28 -8.98
CA LEU A 140 -9.30 4.90 -7.63
C LEU A 140 -9.24 3.39 -7.51
N PHE A 141 -8.17 2.88 -6.91
CA PHE A 141 -8.01 1.47 -6.55
C PHE A 141 -7.81 1.34 -5.06
N GLY A 142 -8.48 0.39 -4.42
CA GLY A 142 -8.26 0.09 -3.01
C GLY A 142 -9.49 -0.44 -2.30
N ASP A 143 -9.25 -0.95 -1.10
CA ASP A 143 -10.28 -1.52 -0.21
C ASP A 143 -10.50 -0.56 0.97
N PRO A 144 -11.69 0.04 1.15
CA PRO A 144 -11.95 1.02 2.20
C PRO A 144 -11.93 0.40 3.61
N TYR A 145 -12.00 -0.92 3.70
CA TYR A 145 -11.90 -1.68 4.94
C TYR A 145 -10.46 -2.01 5.36
N GLN A 146 -9.47 -1.67 4.53
CA GLN A 146 -8.06 -1.80 4.91
C GLN A 146 -7.60 -0.60 5.76
N LEU A 147 -6.29 -0.46 5.93
CA LEU A 147 -5.75 0.57 6.81
C LEU A 147 -6.21 1.98 6.41
N PRO A 148 -6.66 2.79 7.38
CA PRO A 148 -7.02 4.17 7.16
C PRO A 148 -5.77 5.04 6.91
N PRO A 149 -5.97 6.27 6.41
CA PRO A 149 -4.90 7.25 6.37
C PRO A 149 -4.43 7.60 7.79
N VAL A 150 -3.17 8.02 7.91
CA VAL A 150 -2.65 8.56 9.18
C VAL A 150 -3.25 9.94 9.40
N GLU A 151 -3.94 10.11 10.52
CA GLU A 151 -4.54 11.39 10.91
C GLU A 151 -3.48 12.38 11.40
N PRO A 152 -3.68 13.69 11.20
CA PRO A 152 -2.86 14.69 11.86
C PRO A 152 -3.05 14.57 13.38
N ASP A 153 -2.02 14.93 14.14
CA ASP A 153 -2.09 14.97 15.61
C ASP A 153 -3.25 15.89 16.04
N PRO A 154 -4.26 15.37 16.77
CA PRO A 154 -5.43 16.15 17.18
C PRO A 154 -5.07 17.41 18.01
N ASP A 155 -4.00 17.34 18.78
CA ASP A 155 -3.52 18.43 19.63
C ASP A 155 -2.69 19.48 18.85
N SER A 156 -2.53 19.29 17.52
CA SER A 156 -1.84 20.24 16.66
C SER A 156 -2.83 21.17 15.96
N LEU A 157 -2.34 22.37 15.57
CA LEU A 157 -3.14 23.30 14.74
C LEU A 157 -3.68 22.61 13.47
N ALA A 158 -2.91 21.67 12.91
CA ALA A 158 -3.35 20.91 11.74
C ALA A 158 -4.51 19.97 12.05
N GLY A 159 -4.49 19.32 13.22
CA GLY A 159 -5.60 18.50 13.69
C GLY A 159 -6.87 19.33 13.86
N GLU A 160 -6.78 20.46 14.54
CA GLU A 160 -7.93 21.39 14.70
C GLU A 160 -8.50 21.86 13.35
N LEU A 161 -7.63 22.23 12.39
CA LEU A 161 -8.07 22.67 11.06
C LEU A 161 -8.68 21.52 10.26
N PHE A 162 -8.15 20.33 10.43
CA PHE A 162 -8.66 19.12 9.78
C PHE A 162 -10.05 18.78 10.30
N GLU A 163 -10.24 18.69 11.61
CA GLU A 163 -11.54 18.38 12.24
C GLU A 163 -12.64 19.38 11.89
N LYS A 164 -12.30 20.67 11.78
CA LYS A 164 -13.25 21.71 11.36
C LYS A 164 -13.74 21.54 9.93
N ARG A 165 -12.96 20.91 9.05
CA ARG A 165 -13.25 20.81 7.61
C ARG A 165 -13.75 19.43 7.19
N TYR A 166 -13.27 18.36 7.82
CA TYR A 166 -13.51 16.99 7.42
C TYR A 166 -14.20 16.17 8.49
N LYS A 167 -15.15 15.35 8.07
CA LYS A 167 -15.88 14.45 8.97
C LYS A 167 -15.10 13.17 9.31
N SER A 168 -14.08 12.85 8.53
CA SER A 168 -13.19 11.71 8.73
C SER A 168 -11.93 11.86 7.85
N PRO A 169 -10.85 11.12 8.13
CA PRO A 169 -9.62 11.19 7.35
C PRO A 169 -9.74 10.55 5.96
N PHE A 170 -10.73 9.71 5.73
CA PHE A 170 -10.86 8.94 4.50
C PHE A 170 -11.11 9.83 3.28
N PHE A 171 -10.58 9.40 2.12
CA PHE A 171 -10.68 10.09 0.83
C PHE A 171 -12.10 10.54 0.47
N PHE A 172 -13.11 9.75 0.82
CA PHE A 172 -14.52 10.06 0.52
C PHE A 172 -15.07 11.23 1.37
N SER A 173 -14.37 11.67 2.41
CA SER A 173 -14.69 12.91 3.14
C SER A 173 -14.15 14.16 2.47
N ALA A 174 -13.37 14.03 1.40
CA ALA A 174 -12.88 15.16 0.61
C ALA A 174 -14.05 15.99 0.06
N GLN A 175 -13.93 17.32 0.12
CA GLN A 175 -14.99 18.24 -0.31
C GLN A 175 -15.29 18.08 -1.79
N VAL A 176 -14.24 17.78 -2.59
CA VAL A 176 -14.37 17.52 -4.01
C VAL A 176 -15.31 16.36 -4.32
N LEU A 177 -15.48 15.39 -3.43
CA LEU A 177 -16.34 14.22 -3.60
C LEU A 177 -17.73 14.36 -2.94
N ARG A 178 -17.95 15.42 -2.17
CA ARG A 178 -19.21 15.62 -1.40
C ARG A 178 -20.39 16.11 -2.23
N THR A 179 -20.18 16.70 -3.40
CA THR A 179 -21.29 17.30 -4.17
C THR A 179 -22.05 16.22 -4.93
N ARG A 180 -23.39 16.22 -4.79
CA ARG A 180 -24.34 15.27 -5.41
C ARG A 180 -24.20 15.12 -6.95
N ALA A 181 -23.58 16.09 -7.59
CA ALA A 181 -23.32 16.05 -9.05
C ALA A 181 -22.21 15.04 -9.46
N ARG A 182 -21.57 14.36 -8.50
CA ARG A 182 -20.41 13.51 -8.73
C ARG A 182 -20.71 12.08 -8.32
N LYS A 183 -21.32 11.33 -9.22
CA LYS A 183 -21.56 9.91 -9.02
C LYS A 183 -20.22 9.16 -9.18
N ILE A 184 -19.71 8.60 -8.08
CA ILE A 184 -18.61 7.66 -8.14
C ILE A 184 -19.16 6.33 -8.65
N LYS A 185 -18.69 5.88 -9.82
CA LYS A 185 -19.01 4.55 -10.34
C LYS A 185 -18.10 3.54 -9.66
N ARG A 186 -18.67 2.70 -8.82
CA ARG A 186 -17.94 1.66 -8.11
C ARG A 186 -18.08 0.32 -8.81
N VAL A 187 -16.96 -0.38 -9.00
CA VAL A 187 -16.95 -1.80 -9.34
C VAL A 187 -16.23 -2.52 -8.22
N GLU A 188 -16.89 -3.46 -7.57
CA GLU A 188 -16.27 -4.30 -6.56
C GLU A 188 -15.78 -5.61 -7.16
N PHE A 189 -14.48 -5.90 -7.00
CA PHE A 189 -13.92 -7.19 -7.32
C PHE A 189 -14.17 -8.14 -6.16
N THR A 190 -14.97 -9.17 -6.41
CA THR A 190 -15.42 -10.12 -5.39
C THR A 190 -14.66 -11.44 -5.46
N ARG A 191 -14.22 -11.88 -6.67
CA ARG A 191 -13.49 -13.13 -6.84
C ARG A 191 -12.09 -13.03 -6.22
N VAL A 192 -11.82 -13.87 -5.24
CA VAL A 192 -10.51 -13.97 -4.59
C VAL A 192 -9.64 -14.98 -5.31
N PHE A 193 -8.38 -14.60 -5.58
CA PHE A 193 -7.38 -15.46 -6.22
C PHE A 193 -6.28 -15.91 -5.24
N ARG A 194 -6.24 -15.32 -4.06
CA ARG A 194 -5.20 -15.57 -3.05
C ARG A 194 -5.51 -16.76 -2.17
N GLN A 195 -6.73 -16.86 -1.67
CA GLN A 195 -7.18 -17.89 -0.75
C GLN A 195 -8.09 -18.89 -1.49
N ASN A 196 -7.98 -20.19 -1.14
CA ASN A 196 -8.75 -21.27 -1.77
C ASN A 196 -9.70 -21.98 -0.80
N GLU A 197 -9.66 -21.65 0.51
CA GLU A 197 -10.49 -22.29 1.55
C GLU A 197 -11.75 -21.47 1.78
N ALA A 198 -12.91 -22.04 1.44
CA ALA A 198 -14.20 -21.34 1.50
C ALA A 198 -14.54 -20.83 2.91
N ASP A 199 -14.30 -21.66 3.93
CA ASP A 199 -14.58 -21.30 5.32
C ASP A 199 -13.70 -20.14 5.78
N PHE A 200 -12.41 -20.18 5.48
CA PHE A 200 -11.50 -19.10 5.83
C PHE A 200 -11.83 -17.81 5.07
N LEU A 201 -12.25 -17.91 3.81
CA LEU A 201 -12.72 -16.73 3.05
C LEU A 201 -13.95 -16.09 3.70
N THR A 202 -14.87 -16.91 4.19
CA THR A 202 -16.08 -16.43 4.88
C THR A 202 -15.72 -15.70 6.18
N VAL A 203 -14.77 -16.25 6.97
CA VAL A 203 -14.25 -15.59 8.17
C VAL A 203 -13.58 -14.27 7.82
N LEU A 204 -12.73 -14.24 6.77
CA LEU A 204 -12.06 -13.01 6.34
C LEU A 204 -13.06 -11.92 5.91
N ASP A 205 -14.17 -12.30 5.28
CA ASP A 205 -15.22 -11.35 4.91
C ASP A 205 -15.91 -10.73 6.11
N ARG A 206 -16.25 -11.56 7.10
CA ARG A 206 -16.85 -11.07 8.34
C ARG A 206 -15.86 -10.24 9.15
N CYS A 207 -14.60 -10.63 9.20
CA CYS A 207 -13.54 -9.79 9.80
C CYS A 207 -13.37 -8.44 9.09
N ARG A 208 -13.46 -8.44 7.75
CA ARG A 208 -13.38 -7.22 6.94
C ARG A 208 -14.52 -6.25 7.26
N SER A 209 -15.74 -6.76 7.34
CA SER A 209 -16.95 -5.96 7.57
C SER A 209 -17.26 -5.67 9.04
N GLY A 210 -16.49 -6.23 9.97
CA GLY A 210 -16.76 -6.10 11.41
C GLY A 210 -17.92 -6.93 11.93
N LEU A 211 -18.39 -7.92 11.14
CA LEU A 211 -19.54 -8.79 11.45
C LEU A 211 -19.09 -10.18 11.94
N VAL A 212 -18.04 -10.21 12.75
CA VAL A 212 -17.43 -11.45 13.26
C VAL A 212 -18.37 -12.16 14.23
N THR A 213 -18.57 -13.46 14.02
CA THR A 213 -19.37 -14.33 14.90
C THR A 213 -18.50 -15.05 15.93
N GLU A 214 -19.11 -15.67 16.95
CA GLU A 214 -18.37 -16.53 17.90
C GLU A 214 -17.73 -17.73 17.21
N GLU A 215 -18.37 -18.33 16.21
CA GLU A 215 -17.81 -19.44 15.43
C GLU A 215 -16.55 -19.02 14.67
N ASP A 216 -16.53 -17.79 14.12
CA ASP A 216 -15.33 -17.23 13.48
C ASP A 216 -14.19 -17.06 14.49
N LEU A 217 -14.53 -16.56 15.70
CA LEU A 217 -13.55 -16.37 16.77
C LEU A 217 -13.02 -17.72 17.29
N GLU A 218 -13.85 -18.77 17.35
CA GLU A 218 -13.44 -20.12 17.71
C GLU A 218 -12.49 -20.71 16.65
N LEU A 219 -12.82 -20.52 15.36
CA LEU A 219 -11.95 -20.96 14.27
C LEU A 219 -10.59 -20.26 14.35
N LEU A 220 -10.57 -18.95 14.53
CA LEU A 220 -9.33 -18.20 14.70
C LEU A 220 -8.59 -18.57 16.00
N GLN A 221 -9.30 -18.89 17.08
CA GLN A 221 -8.73 -19.35 18.34
C GLN A 221 -7.96 -20.67 18.17
N SER A 222 -8.38 -21.55 17.27
CA SER A 222 -7.66 -22.81 16.97
C SER A 222 -6.23 -22.55 16.49
N ARG A 223 -5.94 -21.31 16.05
CA ARG A 223 -4.63 -20.88 15.55
C ARG A 223 -3.79 -20.12 16.60
N VAL A 224 -4.27 -20.02 17.84
CA VAL A 224 -3.54 -19.37 18.92
C VAL A 224 -2.47 -20.31 19.45
N LEU A 225 -1.24 -19.79 19.51
CA LEU A 225 -0.15 -20.54 20.12
C LEU A 225 -0.37 -20.68 21.65
N PRO A 226 -0.08 -21.85 22.23
CA PRO A 226 -0.06 -22.02 23.68
C PRO A 226 0.84 -20.98 24.35
N GLU A 227 0.43 -20.54 25.55
CA GLU A 227 1.20 -19.56 26.33
C GLU A 227 2.65 -20.02 26.55
N GLY A 228 3.60 -19.08 26.43
CA GLY A 228 5.04 -19.35 26.54
C GLY A 228 5.68 -20.01 25.32
N LYS A 229 4.90 -20.49 24.34
CA LYS A 229 5.46 -21.02 23.10
C LYS A 229 5.89 -19.88 22.17
N LYS A 230 7.05 -20.05 21.54
CA LYS A 230 7.52 -19.17 20.45
C LYS A 230 6.98 -19.66 19.10
N PRO A 231 6.69 -18.75 18.16
CA PRO A 231 6.33 -19.16 16.81
C PRO A 231 7.48 -19.97 16.18
N PRO A 232 7.16 -20.96 15.33
CA PRO A 232 8.17 -21.67 14.55
C PRO A 232 9.04 -20.70 13.75
N ALA A 233 10.28 -21.09 13.45
CA ALA A 233 11.26 -20.20 12.84
C ALA A 233 10.86 -19.78 11.40
N ASP A 234 10.01 -20.53 10.74
CA ASP A 234 9.50 -20.27 9.39
C ASP A 234 8.30 -19.31 9.33
N TYR A 235 7.80 -18.84 10.49
CA TYR A 235 6.74 -17.83 10.54
C TYR A 235 7.32 -16.41 10.57
N LEU A 236 6.76 -15.53 9.73
CA LEU A 236 7.03 -14.10 9.77
C LEU A 236 6.16 -13.43 10.83
N VAL A 237 6.76 -12.70 11.75
CA VAL A 237 6.02 -11.99 12.80
C VAL A 237 5.45 -10.69 12.25
N LEU A 238 4.14 -10.50 12.35
CA LEU A 238 3.47 -9.24 12.04
C LEU A 238 3.20 -8.47 13.33
N THR A 239 3.75 -7.27 13.44
CA THR A 239 3.59 -6.39 14.60
C THR A 239 2.80 -5.15 14.26
N ALA A 240 2.10 -4.59 15.26
CA ALA A 240 1.39 -3.33 15.11
C ALA A 240 2.36 -2.13 15.06
N LYS A 241 3.46 -2.18 15.81
CA LYS A 241 4.42 -1.08 15.99
C LYS A 241 5.76 -1.35 15.31
N LYS A 242 6.37 -0.30 14.77
CA LYS A 242 7.69 -0.33 14.11
C LYS A 242 8.79 -0.78 15.04
N ASP A 243 8.81 -0.26 16.25
CA ASP A 243 9.87 -0.53 17.21
C ASP A 243 9.90 -1.99 17.65
N ASP A 244 8.73 -2.65 17.72
CA ASP A 244 8.64 -4.07 18.03
C ASP A 244 9.25 -4.92 16.92
N ALA A 245 8.99 -4.59 15.65
CA ALA A 245 9.61 -5.27 14.52
C ALA A 245 11.13 -5.05 14.48
N LYS A 246 11.58 -3.81 14.66
CA LYS A 246 13.02 -3.47 14.70
C LYS A 246 13.73 -4.19 15.85
N ARG A 247 13.15 -4.18 17.06
CA ARG A 247 13.70 -4.85 18.25
C ARG A 247 13.82 -6.36 18.04
N LEU A 248 12.78 -7.00 17.50
CA LEU A 248 12.79 -8.44 17.25
C LEU A 248 13.84 -8.81 16.19
N ASN A 249 13.90 -8.09 15.09
CA ASN A 249 14.86 -8.31 14.02
C ASN A 249 16.30 -8.17 14.54
N ARG A 250 16.60 -7.11 15.29
CA ARG A 250 17.92 -6.90 15.91
C ARG A 250 18.28 -8.03 16.87
N TYR A 251 17.39 -8.36 17.80
CA TYR A 251 17.61 -9.46 18.75
C TYR A 251 17.94 -10.78 18.04
N ARG A 252 17.21 -11.09 16.98
CA ARG A 252 17.43 -12.32 16.20
C ARG A 252 18.75 -12.31 15.43
N LEU A 253 19.12 -11.18 14.85
CA LEU A 253 20.40 -11.02 14.15
C LEU A 253 21.58 -11.13 15.11
N GLU A 254 21.51 -10.48 16.28
CA GLU A 254 22.54 -10.53 17.32
C GLU A 254 22.76 -11.96 17.86
N ALA A 255 21.66 -12.72 17.99
CA ALA A 255 21.72 -14.10 18.49
C ALA A 255 22.37 -15.10 17.49
N LEU A 256 22.56 -14.74 16.24
CA LEU A 256 23.25 -15.58 15.27
C LEU A 256 24.77 -15.55 15.51
N PRO A 257 25.47 -16.69 15.36
CA PRO A 257 26.91 -16.74 15.45
C PRO A 257 27.59 -16.08 14.23
N GLY A 258 28.88 -15.78 14.38
CA GLY A 258 29.72 -15.28 13.29
C GLY A 258 29.72 -13.77 13.12
N PRO A 259 30.55 -13.27 12.19
CA PRO A 259 30.70 -11.83 11.95
C PRO A 259 29.47 -11.25 11.24
N VAL A 260 29.25 -9.96 11.47
CA VAL A 260 28.29 -9.15 10.72
C VAL A 260 28.94 -8.69 9.43
N HIS A 261 28.24 -8.87 8.31
CA HIS A 261 28.57 -8.28 7.02
C HIS A 261 27.59 -7.15 6.74
N SER A 262 28.11 -5.97 6.42
CA SER A 262 27.30 -4.77 6.15
C SER A 262 27.38 -4.40 4.67
N TYR A 263 26.22 -4.16 4.07
CA TYR A 263 26.09 -3.78 2.65
C TYR A 263 25.39 -2.42 2.58
N ALA A 264 26.16 -1.40 2.19
CA ALA A 264 25.65 -0.05 2.01
C ALA A 264 24.92 0.08 0.67
N ALA A 265 23.75 0.70 0.70
CA ALA A 265 23.03 1.05 -0.53
C ALA A 265 23.75 2.17 -1.29
N VAL A 266 23.68 2.12 -2.61
CA VAL A 266 24.04 3.24 -3.47
C VAL A 266 22.76 3.94 -3.90
N SER A 267 22.64 5.22 -3.59
CA SER A 267 21.41 5.98 -3.84
C SER A 267 21.71 7.34 -4.47
N SER A 268 20.78 7.82 -5.28
CA SER A 268 20.82 9.14 -5.88
C SER A 268 19.52 9.90 -5.65
N GLY A 269 19.58 11.23 -5.78
CA GLY A 269 18.41 12.09 -5.78
C GLY A 269 17.57 11.98 -4.51
N HIS A 270 16.28 11.74 -4.69
CA HIS A 270 15.31 11.67 -3.59
C HIS A 270 15.57 10.51 -2.62
N PHE A 271 16.05 9.36 -3.12
CA PHE A 271 16.38 8.23 -2.26
C PHE A 271 17.49 8.53 -1.26
N ALA A 272 18.45 9.41 -1.64
CA ALA A 272 19.51 9.85 -0.74
C ALA A 272 18.98 10.70 0.42
N ASN A 273 17.87 11.41 0.20
CA ASN A 273 17.27 12.36 1.15
C ASN A 273 16.06 11.78 1.93
N ALA A 274 15.70 10.51 1.75
CA ALA A 274 14.62 9.89 2.52
C ALA A 274 14.96 9.93 4.02
N LEU A 275 13.99 10.30 4.85
CA LEU A 275 14.20 10.48 6.29
C LEU A 275 14.14 9.16 7.07
N ASP A 276 13.35 8.19 6.59
CA ASP A 276 13.17 6.87 7.23
C ASP A 276 13.46 5.76 6.21
N ASP A 277 14.16 4.72 6.66
CA ASP A 277 14.41 3.51 5.88
C ASP A 277 13.13 2.77 5.48
N GLU A 278 12.01 3.01 6.16
CA GLU A 278 10.72 2.42 5.77
C GLU A 278 10.13 3.03 4.49
N GLU A 279 10.57 4.21 4.10
CA GLU A 279 10.24 4.82 2.80
C GLU A 279 11.06 4.21 1.67
N LEU A 280 12.11 3.47 2.01
CA LEU A 280 13.01 2.81 1.06
C LEU A 280 12.57 1.37 0.79
N PRO A 281 12.83 0.87 -0.42
CA PRO A 281 12.50 -0.50 -0.78
C PRO A 281 13.33 -1.55 -0.03
N ALA A 282 14.52 -1.17 0.42
CA ALA A 282 15.43 -1.95 1.27
C ALA A 282 16.23 -1.01 2.18
N PRO A 283 16.84 -1.48 3.31
CA PRO A 283 17.60 -0.65 4.22
C PRO A 283 18.82 0.00 3.54
N ARG A 284 19.19 1.21 3.98
CA ARG A 284 20.43 1.86 3.52
C ARG A 284 21.67 1.07 3.91
N GLU A 285 21.66 0.55 5.10
CA GLU A 285 22.66 -0.34 5.62
C GLU A 285 22.02 -1.67 5.97
N LEU A 286 22.37 -2.69 5.22
CA LEU A 286 21.85 -4.03 5.37
C LEU A 286 22.89 -4.90 6.06
N GLU A 287 22.63 -5.19 7.34
CA GLU A 287 23.47 -6.06 8.15
C GLU A 287 23.00 -7.51 8.08
N LEU A 288 23.91 -8.41 7.75
CA LEU A 288 23.64 -9.84 7.60
C LEU A 288 24.69 -10.68 8.33
N LYS A 289 24.27 -11.88 8.74
CA LYS A 289 25.10 -12.99 9.18
C LYS A 289 24.64 -14.25 8.42
N ILE A 290 25.48 -15.27 8.37
CA ILE A 290 25.02 -16.59 7.94
C ILE A 290 23.89 -17.04 8.87
N GLY A 291 22.80 -17.56 8.31
CA GLY A 291 21.57 -17.87 9.06
C GLY A 291 20.57 -16.72 9.17
N THR A 292 20.90 -15.52 8.70
CA THR A 292 19.93 -14.41 8.67
C THR A 292 18.74 -14.77 7.81
N ARG A 293 17.54 -14.59 8.37
CA ARG A 293 16.30 -14.69 7.63
C ARG A 293 15.98 -13.37 6.94
N VAL A 294 15.67 -13.43 5.67
CA VAL A 294 15.33 -12.27 4.85
C VAL A 294 13.97 -12.44 4.19
N MET A 295 13.34 -11.32 3.86
CA MET A 295 12.11 -11.26 3.07
C MET A 295 12.36 -10.38 1.84
N PHE A 296 12.08 -10.91 0.66
CA PHE A 296 12.22 -10.16 -0.59
C PHE A 296 11.24 -8.99 -0.68
N THR A 297 11.72 -7.89 -1.25
CA THR A 297 10.95 -6.65 -1.44
C THR A 297 10.71 -6.31 -2.91
N ALA A 298 11.23 -7.11 -3.82
CA ALA A 298 11.00 -7.00 -5.26
C ALA A 298 10.82 -8.39 -5.88
N ASN A 299 10.14 -8.45 -7.02
CA ASN A 299 10.06 -9.67 -7.83
C ASN A 299 11.35 -9.88 -8.61
N ASP A 300 11.77 -11.12 -8.78
CA ASP A 300 12.87 -11.48 -9.64
C ASP A 300 12.44 -11.53 -11.13
N GLN A 301 13.27 -11.03 -12.02
CA GLN A 301 13.02 -11.11 -13.46
C GLN A 301 13.05 -12.57 -13.95
N GLY A 302 13.89 -13.40 -13.36
CA GLY A 302 13.98 -14.84 -13.63
C GLY A 302 12.93 -15.68 -12.92
N ARG A 303 12.00 -15.05 -12.18
CA ARG A 303 10.92 -15.72 -11.42
C ARG A 303 11.38 -16.70 -10.35
N ARG A 304 12.59 -16.57 -9.84
CA ARG A 304 13.12 -17.39 -8.74
C ARG A 304 12.43 -17.09 -7.42
N TRP A 305 11.99 -15.84 -7.22
CA TRP A 305 11.23 -15.39 -6.06
C TRP A 305 10.25 -14.26 -6.43
N VAL A 306 9.31 -14.01 -5.55
CA VAL A 306 8.38 -12.88 -5.62
C VAL A 306 8.50 -12.01 -4.37
N ASN A 307 7.96 -10.81 -4.42
CA ASN A 307 7.89 -9.91 -3.28
C ASN A 307 7.12 -10.58 -2.12
N GLY A 308 7.76 -10.69 -0.95
CA GLY A 308 7.24 -11.39 0.22
C GLY A 308 7.82 -12.79 0.42
N THR A 309 8.52 -13.37 -0.56
CA THR A 309 9.22 -14.66 -0.38
C THR A 309 10.23 -14.55 0.75
N LEU A 310 10.29 -15.57 1.60
CA LEU A 310 11.22 -15.69 2.71
C LEU A 310 12.36 -16.63 2.34
N ALA A 311 13.59 -16.26 2.72
CA ALA A 311 14.76 -17.08 2.50
C ALA A 311 15.76 -16.93 3.66
N THR A 312 16.77 -17.81 3.71
CA THR A 312 17.82 -17.79 4.72
C THR A 312 19.18 -17.62 4.06
N VAL A 313 20.01 -16.76 4.60
CA VAL A 313 21.39 -16.53 4.16
C VAL A 313 22.22 -17.77 4.46
N THR A 314 22.85 -18.34 3.42
CA THR A 314 23.74 -19.50 3.55
C THR A 314 25.21 -19.16 3.35
N GLU A 315 25.50 -18.15 2.52
CA GLU A 315 26.87 -17.70 2.25
C GLU A 315 26.89 -16.18 2.06
N LEU A 316 27.97 -15.58 2.54
CA LEU A 316 28.26 -14.14 2.41
C LEU A 316 29.72 -14.02 1.95
N ASP A 317 29.92 -13.41 0.79
CA ASP A 317 31.26 -13.12 0.25
C ASP A 317 31.28 -11.73 -0.43
N ASP A 318 32.47 -11.29 -0.88
CA ASP A 318 32.65 -10.01 -1.58
C ASP A 318 31.89 -9.93 -2.92
N GLY A 319 31.49 -11.06 -3.47
CA GLY A 319 30.76 -11.14 -4.74
C GLY A 319 29.24 -11.22 -4.59
N GLY A 320 28.70 -11.35 -3.36
CA GLY A 320 27.26 -11.36 -3.16
C GLY A 320 26.73 -12.18 -1.99
N VAL A 321 25.44 -12.40 -2.00
CA VAL A 321 24.68 -13.09 -0.97
C VAL A 321 24.04 -14.34 -1.57
N THR A 322 24.34 -15.51 -1.03
CA THR A 322 23.64 -16.76 -1.37
C THR A 322 22.54 -17.03 -0.37
N LEU A 323 21.34 -17.26 -0.86
CA LEU A 323 20.14 -17.53 -0.08
C LEU A 323 19.61 -18.94 -0.36
N ARG A 324 18.90 -19.49 0.62
CA ARG A 324 18.16 -20.74 0.50
C ARG A 324 16.69 -20.51 0.84
N ASP A 325 15.81 -20.99 -0.01
CA ASP A 325 14.38 -21.16 0.25
C ASP A 325 13.96 -22.63 0.09
N GLU A 326 12.67 -22.91 -0.02
CA GLU A 326 12.15 -24.26 -0.21
C GLU A 326 12.52 -24.87 -1.57
N ALA A 327 12.77 -24.04 -2.60
CA ALA A 327 13.14 -24.48 -3.94
C ALA A 327 14.64 -24.78 -4.07
N GLY A 328 15.49 -24.27 -3.18
CA GLY A 328 16.93 -24.52 -3.20
C GLY A 328 17.79 -23.31 -2.84
N CYS A 329 19.07 -23.39 -3.24
CA CYS A 329 20.01 -22.29 -3.04
C CYS A 329 20.20 -21.49 -4.33
N PHE A 330 20.28 -20.17 -4.19
CA PHE A 330 20.51 -19.27 -5.31
C PHE A 330 21.25 -18.01 -4.86
N ARG A 331 22.06 -17.47 -5.75
CA ARG A 331 22.80 -16.23 -5.54
C ARG A 331 21.95 -15.04 -5.92
N VAL A 332 21.98 -14.01 -5.10
CA VAL A 332 21.25 -12.75 -5.29
C VAL A 332 22.23 -11.62 -5.53
N GLU A 333 21.94 -10.81 -6.53
CA GLU A 333 22.66 -9.59 -6.82
C GLU A 333 21.87 -8.35 -6.34
N PRO A 334 22.55 -7.22 -6.12
CA PRO A 334 21.85 -5.97 -5.81
C PRO A 334 20.88 -5.60 -6.93
N HIS A 335 19.66 -5.25 -6.52
CA HIS A 335 18.59 -4.77 -7.39
C HIS A 335 18.65 -3.25 -7.53
N VAL A 336 18.28 -2.73 -8.69
CA VAL A 336 18.20 -1.29 -8.94
C VAL A 336 16.73 -0.89 -9.05
N TRP A 337 16.24 -0.18 -8.05
CA TRP A 337 14.94 0.51 -8.12
C TRP A 337 15.12 1.85 -8.78
N LYS A 338 14.27 2.15 -9.76
CA LYS A 338 14.26 3.43 -10.45
C LYS A 338 13.00 4.19 -10.08
N LYS A 339 13.18 5.41 -9.58
CA LYS A 339 12.07 6.31 -9.39
C LYS A 339 11.74 6.95 -10.72
N LEU A 340 10.49 6.82 -11.13
CA LEU A 340 9.99 7.49 -12.32
C LEU A 340 9.49 8.88 -11.94
N ARG A 341 9.72 9.85 -12.82
CA ARG A 341 9.16 11.18 -12.75
C ARG A 341 8.40 11.46 -14.03
N PHE A 342 7.18 11.95 -13.89
CA PHE A 342 6.44 12.45 -15.02
C PHE A 342 7.02 13.81 -15.45
N THR A 343 7.22 13.97 -16.74
CA THR A 343 7.76 15.17 -17.38
C THR A 343 6.94 15.47 -18.62
N LEU A 344 7.13 16.68 -19.18
CA LEU A 344 6.57 17.03 -20.49
C LEU A 344 7.62 16.79 -21.57
N ARG A 345 7.21 16.07 -22.61
CA ARG A 345 7.97 15.95 -23.86
C ARG A 345 7.03 16.22 -25.03
N SER A 346 7.32 17.25 -25.80
CA SER A 346 6.49 17.66 -26.96
C SER A 346 4.99 17.88 -26.63
N GLY A 347 4.70 18.36 -25.39
CA GLY A 347 3.31 18.62 -24.96
C GLY A 347 2.56 17.42 -24.42
N GLU A 348 3.19 16.25 -24.34
CA GLU A 348 2.60 15.02 -23.79
C GLU A 348 3.36 14.57 -22.51
N LEU A 349 2.68 13.79 -21.69
CA LEU A 349 3.30 13.17 -20.52
C LEU A 349 4.31 12.11 -20.95
N ALA A 350 5.50 12.18 -20.37
CA ALA A 350 6.54 11.19 -20.55
C ALA A 350 7.08 10.75 -19.17
N GLU A 351 7.37 9.48 -19.02
CA GLU A 351 8.04 8.94 -17.85
C GLU A 351 9.57 9.03 -18.04
N LYS A 352 10.27 9.58 -17.06
CA LYS A 352 11.73 9.66 -17.04
C LYS A 352 12.26 9.06 -15.73
N PRO A 353 13.17 8.07 -15.77
CA PRO A 353 13.92 7.67 -14.58
C PRO A 353 14.75 8.87 -14.08
N THR A 354 14.63 9.20 -12.80
CA THR A 354 15.36 10.34 -12.20
C THR A 354 16.34 9.91 -11.14
N ASP A 355 15.95 8.96 -10.33
CA ASP A 355 16.69 8.57 -9.13
C ASP A 355 16.81 7.05 -9.10
N GLU A 356 17.96 6.57 -8.66
CA GLU A 356 18.22 5.14 -8.54
C GLU A 356 18.57 4.79 -7.09
N TYR A 357 18.09 3.64 -6.66
CA TYR A 357 18.43 3.03 -5.39
C TYR A 357 18.90 1.61 -5.66
N ARG A 358 20.16 1.32 -5.33
CA ARG A 358 20.77 0.01 -5.53
C ARG A 358 21.08 -0.62 -4.18
N GLN A 359 20.45 -1.74 -3.90
CA GLN A 359 20.66 -2.54 -2.69
C GLN A 359 20.19 -3.99 -2.96
N TYR A 360 20.56 -4.92 -2.12
CA TYR A 360 19.95 -6.24 -2.14
C TYR A 360 18.43 -6.14 -1.93
N PRO A 361 17.61 -6.89 -2.73
CA PRO A 361 16.16 -6.72 -2.75
C PRO A 361 15.45 -7.44 -1.59
N PHE A 362 15.94 -7.27 -0.36
CA PHE A 362 15.34 -7.87 0.82
C PHE A 362 15.59 -7.08 2.10
N VAL A 363 14.81 -7.39 3.10
CA VAL A 363 14.89 -6.86 4.47
C VAL A 363 15.03 -8.03 5.44
N LEU A 364 15.37 -7.76 6.71
CA LEU A 364 15.31 -8.79 7.74
C LEU A 364 13.89 -9.36 7.81
N GLY A 365 13.76 -10.68 7.77
CA GLY A 365 12.53 -11.44 7.57
C GLY A 365 12.03 -12.17 8.82
N TRP A 366 12.38 -11.74 10.03
CA TRP A 366 11.78 -12.29 11.25
C TRP A 366 10.51 -11.53 11.66
N ALA A 367 10.51 -10.20 11.50
CA ALA A 367 9.36 -9.37 11.80
C ALA A 367 9.23 -8.18 10.85
N ILE A 368 7.98 -7.83 10.51
CA ILE A 368 7.61 -6.60 9.81
C ILE A 368 6.36 -6.00 10.43
N THR A 369 6.07 -4.74 10.13
CA THR A 369 4.80 -4.12 10.53
C THR A 369 3.64 -4.62 9.66
N ILE A 370 2.43 -4.60 10.22
CA ILE A 370 1.19 -4.89 9.46
C ILE A 370 1.05 -3.94 8.27
N HIS A 371 1.43 -2.67 8.43
CA HIS A 371 1.45 -1.69 7.33
C HIS A 371 2.37 -2.12 6.19
N ARG A 372 3.58 -2.56 6.50
CA ARG A 372 4.53 -3.05 5.49
C ARG A 372 4.09 -4.36 4.83
N ALA A 373 3.25 -5.16 5.51
CA ALA A 373 2.66 -6.37 4.97
C ALA A 373 1.48 -6.11 4.02
N GLN A 374 0.90 -4.88 4.03
CA GLN A 374 -0.21 -4.53 3.13
C GLN A 374 0.17 -4.74 1.67
N GLY A 375 -0.77 -5.22 0.86
CA GLY A 375 -0.55 -5.55 -0.55
C GLY A 375 0.19 -6.88 -0.80
N ARG A 376 0.91 -7.44 0.19
CA ARG A 376 1.72 -8.66 0.04
C ARG A 376 0.91 -9.93 0.30
N THR A 377 1.37 -11.04 -0.27
CA THR A 377 0.91 -12.38 0.04
C THR A 377 2.02 -13.12 0.77
N LEU A 378 1.70 -13.72 1.90
CA LEU A 378 2.64 -14.42 2.76
C LEU A 378 2.13 -15.85 3.01
N GLU A 379 3.03 -16.81 3.14
CA GLU A 379 2.65 -18.20 3.36
C GLU A 379 2.37 -18.50 4.83
N LYS A 380 3.25 -18.00 5.71
CA LYS A 380 3.19 -18.29 7.16
C LYS A 380 3.42 -17.00 7.96
N VAL A 381 2.43 -16.60 8.72
CA VAL A 381 2.51 -15.41 9.58
C VAL A 381 2.12 -15.72 11.01
N PHE A 382 2.83 -15.11 11.93
CA PHE A 382 2.46 -15.03 13.33
C PHE A 382 2.04 -13.60 13.65
N VAL A 383 0.78 -13.41 14.01
CA VAL A 383 0.21 -12.07 14.28
C VAL A 383 0.23 -11.82 15.77
N ASP A 384 0.91 -10.74 16.17
CA ASP A 384 0.93 -10.28 17.55
C ASP A 384 0.04 -9.04 17.71
N LEU A 385 -1.19 -9.26 18.14
CA LEU A 385 -2.16 -8.24 18.53
C LEU A 385 -2.40 -8.24 20.05
N SER A 386 -1.42 -8.60 20.87
CA SER A 386 -1.58 -8.66 22.33
C SER A 386 -2.01 -7.32 22.93
N GLN A 387 -1.64 -6.20 22.33
CA GLN A 387 -2.06 -4.86 22.72
C GLN A 387 -3.39 -4.41 22.05
N GLY A 388 -4.04 -5.30 21.28
CA GLY A 388 -5.21 -4.99 20.45
C GLY A 388 -4.86 -4.33 19.11
N ALA A 389 -5.84 -4.25 18.22
CA ALA A 389 -5.76 -3.41 17.03
C ALA A 389 -6.02 -1.95 17.43
N PHE A 390 -5.15 -1.04 17.01
CA PHE A 390 -5.32 0.40 17.29
C PHE A 390 -5.89 1.19 16.11
N ALA A 391 -5.95 0.60 14.93
CA ALA A 391 -6.53 1.19 13.74
C ALA A 391 -7.59 0.29 13.13
N ALA A 392 -8.64 0.89 12.58
CA ALA A 392 -9.68 0.17 11.84
C ALA A 392 -9.06 -0.68 10.72
N GLY A 393 -9.57 -1.88 10.51
CA GLY A 393 -9.07 -2.81 9.49
C GLY A 393 -7.71 -3.45 9.76
N GLN A 394 -6.97 -3.05 10.80
CA GLN A 394 -5.61 -3.54 11.06
C GLN A 394 -5.56 -5.05 11.29
N ALA A 395 -6.46 -5.60 12.11
CA ALA A 395 -6.54 -7.04 12.34
C ALA A 395 -6.90 -7.79 11.06
N TYR A 396 -7.88 -7.30 10.29
CA TYR A 396 -8.23 -7.86 8.99
C TYR A 396 -7.05 -7.87 8.02
N VAL A 397 -6.33 -6.74 7.90
CA VAL A 397 -5.14 -6.67 7.05
C VAL A 397 -4.11 -7.72 7.47
N ALA A 398 -3.86 -7.90 8.76
CA ALA A 398 -2.88 -8.87 9.26
C ALA A 398 -3.24 -10.31 8.90
N ILE A 399 -4.48 -10.75 9.20
CA ILE A 399 -4.90 -12.14 8.97
C ILE A 399 -5.14 -12.46 7.49
N SER A 400 -5.49 -11.46 6.68
CA SER A 400 -5.70 -11.62 5.23
C SER A 400 -4.39 -11.75 4.43
N ARG A 401 -3.23 -11.71 5.06
CA ARG A 401 -1.95 -11.88 4.36
C ARG A 401 -1.68 -13.30 3.93
N VAL A 402 -2.17 -14.28 4.68
CA VAL A 402 -1.95 -15.70 4.38
C VAL A 402 -2.91 -16.22 3.32
N THR A 403 -2.46 -17.26 2.63
CA THR A 403 -3.24 -17.95 1.60
C THR A 403 -4.17 -19.01 2.17
N ARG A 404 -3.84 -19.55 3.36
CA ARG A 404 -4.56 -20.64 4.04
C ARG A 404 -4.58 -20.40 5.55
N LEU A 405 -5.59 -20.93 6.21
CA LEU A 405 -5.74 -20.84 7.66
C LEU A 405 -4.56 -21.48 8.42
N GLU A 406 -4.01 -22.58 7.91
CA GLU A 406 -2.84 -23.26 8.51
C GLU A 406 -1.59 -22.37 8.55
N GLY A 407 -1.45 -21.44 7.61
CA GLY A 407 -0.38 -20.46 7.59
C GLY A 407 -0.50 -19.34 8.63
N LEU A 408 -1.65 -19.24 9.32
CA LEU A 408 -1.88 -18.25 10.36
C LEU A 408 -1.55 -18.82 11.74
N LEU A 409 -0.79 -18.07 12.53
CA LEU A 409 -0.67 -18.24 13.98
C LEU A 409 -0.95 -16.91 14.68
N LEU A 410 -1.57 -16.99 15.85
CA LEU A 410 -1.92 -15.82 16.66
C LEU A 410 -1.22 -15.90 18.03
N ARG A 411 -0.85 -14.74 18.59
CA ARG A 411 -0.30 -14.63 19.95
C ARG A 411 -1.37 -14.83 21.01
N THR A 412 -2.53 -14.23 20.79
CA THR A 412 -3.64 -14.19 21.74
C THR A 412 -4.95 -14.48 21.03
N ARG A 413 -5.95 -14.91 21.80
CA ARG A 413 -7.32 -15.08 21.30
C ARG A 413 -7.81 -13.74 20.73
N PRO A 414 -8.25 -13.70 19.47
CA PRO A 414 -8.84 -12.50 18.89
C PRO A 414 -10.22 -12.23 19.53
N ARG A 415 -10.58 -10.97 19.58
CA ARG A 415 -11.87 -10.51 20.13
C ARG A 415 -12.64 -9.80 19.02
N ALA A 416 -13.96 -9.82 19.04
CA ALA A 416 -14.79 -9.14 18.05
C ALA A 416 -14.39 -7.65 17.91
N ARG A 417 -14.07 -6.98 19.01
CA ARG A 417 -13.60 -5.58 19.02
C ARG A 417 -12.25 -5.34 18.31
N ASP A 418 -11.48 -6.36 18.01
CA ASP A 418 -10.21 -6.22 17.27
C ASP A 418 -10.49 -6.09 15.74
N PHE A 419 -11.69 -6.46 15.28
CA PHE A 419 -12.16 -6.38 13.89
C PHE A 419 -13.17 -5.26 13.69
N PHE A 420 -12.83 -4.07 14.13
CA PHE A 420 -13.74 -2.93 13.98
C PHE A 420 -13.55 -2.21 12.64
N VAL A 421 -14.67 -1.72 12.14
CA VAL A 421 -14.77 -0.88 10.94
C VAL A 421 -15.11 0.54 11.39
N HIS A 422 -14.49 1.51 10.76
CA HIS A 422 -14.85 2.89 11.04
C HIS A 422 -16.25 3.18 10.49
N GLU A 423 -17.14 3.72 11.33
CA GLU A 423 -18.57 3.98 11.02
C GLU A 423 -18.80 4.72 9.69
N ARG A 424 -17.88 5.64 9.34
CA ARG A 424 -17.95 6.42 8.11
C ARG A 424 -17.73 5.57 6.84
N VAL A 425 -17.03 4.45 6.94
CA VAL A 425 -16.82 3.53 5.81
C VAL A 425 -18.14 2.88 5.43
N SER A 426 -18.85 2.31 6.41
CA SER A 426 -20.16 1.68 6.19
C SER A 426 -21.17 2.69 5.65
N ALA A 427 -21.29 3.85 6.30
CA ALA A 427 -22.21 4.92 5.87
C ALA A 427 -21.93 5.42 4.44
N PHE A 428 -20.66 5.47 4.03
CA PHE A 428 -20.30 5.88 2.68
C PHE A 428 -20.63 4.80 1.63
N LEU A 429 -20.42 3.54 1.95
CA LEU A 429 -20.76 2.44 1.05
C LEU A 429 -22.27 2.32 0.85
N ASP A 430 -23.05 2.41 1.92
CA ASP A 430 -24.52 2.42 1.87
C ASP A 430 -25.02 3.58 0.99
N TYR A 431 -24.39 4.76 1.10
CA TYR A 431 -24.73 5.92 0.28
C TYR A 431 -24.48 5.69 -1.22
N ILE A 432 -23.33 5.11 -1.57
CA ILE A 432 -23.00 4.81 -2.98
C ILE A 432 -23.95 3.75 -3.56
N GLU A 433 -24.29 2.72 -2.80
CA GLU A 433 -25.18 1.65 -3.24
C GLU A 433 -26.61 2.17 -3.50
N GLN A 434 -27.11 3.06 -2.65
CA GLN A 434 -28.43 3.68 -2.84
C GLN A 434 -28.50 4.63 -4.04
N GLU A 435 -27.40 5.32 -4.39
CA GLU A 435 -27.35 6.22 -5.57
C GLU A 435 -26.97 5.49 -6.86
N GLY A 436 -26.47 4.26 -6.79
CA GLY A 436 -26.08 3.43 -7.93
C GLY A 436 -27.23 2.54 -8.46
N ALA A 437 -28.28 2.35 -7.68
CA ALA A 437 -29.51 1.66 -8.05
C ALA A 437 -30.48 2.65 -8.72
#